data_4f835ecfec814cbc901b989db3a988d0
#
_entry.id   4f835ecfec814cbc901b989db3a988d0
#
_cell.length_a   1.000
_cell.length_b   1.000
_cell.length_c   1.000
_cell.angle_alpha   90.00
_cell.angle_beta   90.00
_cell.angle_gamma   90.00
#
_symmetry.space_group_name_H-M   'P 1'
#
loop_
_entity.id
_entity.type
_entity.pdbx_description
1 polymer ?
#
loop_
_entity_poly.entity_id
_entity_poly.type
_entity_poly.pdbx_seq_one_letter_code
_entity_poly.pdbx_strand_id
1 'polypeptide(L)'
;MSGWIHVSNSTDHSLPPLKRAWLRFRSNRLGFYSAMLFAVMFFVSLFAEVISNDKPLLAGYKGNWYVPIIQTIPETAFGGDFDTPTDFLDPFIQAEFDKQGNWAIYTLNPYHHSTLNYFAKTPHPAPPSSDNWLGTDDRGRDVVARLLYGFRISVLFALALTIFGTVIGVLTGAIQGFFGGKVDLVMQRLIEIWSAMPELYLLIIFSAVFDPSISLLLILLGLFGWMGLSDYVRAEFLRNRQLDYVRAARALGLSNWAIIKSHVLPNSLTPVVTFLPFRMSAAILALTSLDFLGLGVKQN
;
A
#
# COMPACT_ATOMS: atom_id res chain seq x y z
N MET A 1 -18.57 -33.60 -10.52
CA MET A 1 -17.48 -34.41 -9.90
C MET A 1 -16.65 -35.00 -11.00
N SER A 2 -15.53 -34.45 -11.31
CA SER A 2 -14.39 -35.09 -12.02
C SER A 2 -13.50 -34.01 -12.59
N GLY A 3 -12.20 -34.07 -12.27
CA GLY A 3 -11.22 -33.27 -13.02
C GLY A 3 -10.09 -32.66 -12.21
N TRP A 4 -9.51 -33.37 -11.23
CA TRP A 4 -8.27 -32.95 -10.57
C TRP A 4 -7.17 -34.01 -10.79
N ILE A 5 -6.79 -34.25 -12.02
CA ILE A 5 -5.55 -34.97 -12.33
C ILE A 5 -4.84 -34.17 -13.44
N HIS A 6 -4.05 -33.18 -13.07
CA HIS A 6 -3.04 -32.68 -13.98
C HIS A 6 -1.80 -33.55 -13.89
N VAL A 7 -1.63 -34.36 -14.93
CA VAL A 7 -0.41 -35.11 -15.24
C VAL A 7 0.76 -34.12 -15.23
N SER A 8 1.69 -34.29 -14.29
CA SER A 8 2.94 -33.54 -14.26
C SER A 8 3.78 -34.01 -15.46
N ASN A 9 3.88 -33.17 -16.48
CA ASN A 9 4.79 -33.40 -17.59
C ASN A 9 6.24 -33.44 -17.03
N SER A 10 6.98 -34.53 -17.33
CA SER A 10 8.35 -34.80 -16.92
C SER A 10 9.39 -33.75 -17.39
N THR A 11 8.98 -32.77 -18.22
CA THR A 11 9.80 -31.66 -18.68
C THR A 11 9.90 -30.49 -17.66
N ASP A 12 9.15 -30.54 -16.56
CA ASP A 12 9.05 -29.43 -15.60
C ASP A 12 10.27 -29.36 -14.63
N HIS A 13 11.08 -30.44 -14.54
CA HIS A 13 12.26 -30.48 -13.66
C HIS A 13 13.50 -29.78 -14.23
N SER A 14 13.56 -29.50 -15.51
CA SER A 14 14.69 -28.83 -16.17
C SER A 14 14.63 -27.29 -16.10
N LEU A 15 13.48 -26.73 -15.69
CA LEU A 15 13.29 -25.29 -15.64
C LEU A 15 13.78 -24.68 -14.31
N PRO A 16 14.33 -23.44 -14.34
CA PRO A 16 14.68 -22.71 -13.12
C PRO A 16 13.48 -22.58 -12.15
N PRO A 17 13.70 -22.64 -10.83
CA PRO A 17 12.63 -22.63 -9.83
C PRO A 17 11.63 -21.46 -9.98
N LEU A 18 12.11 -20.27 -10.29
CA LEU A 18 11.28 -19.09 -10.53
C LEU A 18 10.36 -19.25 -11.75
N LYS A 19 10.87 -19.82 -12.83
CA LYS A 19 10.08 -20.04 -14.05
C LYS A 19 8.98 -21.07 -13.81
N ARG A 20 9.27 -22.12 -13.03
CA ARG A 20 8.27 -23.13 -12.62
C ARG A 20 7.17 -22.49 -11.74
N ALA A 21 7.57 -21.68 -10.76
CA ALA A 21 6.61 -20.98 -9.90
C ALA A 21 5.71 -20.06 -10.71
N TRP A 22 6.27 -19.30 -11.66
CA TRP A 22 5.52 -18.43 -12.55
C TRP A 22 4.51 -19.20 -13.44
N LEU A 23 4.94 -20.33 -14.03
CA LEU A 23 4.05 -21.15 -14.85
C LEU A 23 2.90 -21.75 -14.04
N ARG A 24 3.19 -22.22 -12.82
CA ARG A 24 2.15 -22.69 -11.89
C ARG A 24 1.18 -21.59 -11.47
N PHE A 25 1.69 -20.40 -11.19
CA PHE A 25 0.84 -19.24 -10.88
C PHE A 25 -0.06 -18.89 -12.08
N ARG A 26 0.50 -18.84 -13.29
CA ARG A 26 -0.27 -18.55 -14.51
C ARG A 26 -1.30 -19.62 -14.85
N SER A 27 -1.06 -20.89 -14.47
CA SER A 27 -2.04 -21.96 -14.65
C SER A 27 -3.24 -21.88 -13.73
N ASN A 28 -3.10 -21.21 -12.58
CA ASN A 28 -4.21 -20.85 -11.70
C ASN A 28 -4.92 -19.60 -12.24
N ARG A 29 -5.89 -19.81 -13.14
CA ARG A 29 -6.59 -18.73 -13.84
C ARG A 29 -7.19 -17.69 -12.89
N LEU A 30 -7.87 -18.14 -11.82
CA LEU A 30 -8.49 -17.24 -10.85
C LEU A 30 -7.44 -16.36 -10.15
N GLY A 31 -6.39 -16.97 -9.61
CA GLY A 31 -5.31 -16.24 -8.95
C GLY A 31 -4.59 -15.27 -9.88
N PHE A 32 -4.33 -15.70 -11.13
CA PHE A 32 -3.66 -14.88 -12.13
C PHE A 32 -4.49 -13.64 -12.52
N TYR A 33 -5.78 -13.83 -12.86
CA TYR A 33 -6.63 -12.71 -13.27
C TYR A 33 -6.95 -11.77 -12.10
N SER A 34 -7.13 -12.30 -10.88
CA SER A 34 -7.31 -11.44 -9.70
C SER A 34 -6.09 -10.59 -9.39
N ALA A 35 -4.89 -11.18 -9.48
CA ALA A 35 -3.65 -10.43 -9.28
C ALA A 35 -3.44 -9.40 -10.41
N MET A 36 -3.77 -9.75 -11.66
CA MET A 36 -3.69 -8.83 -12.79
C MET A 36 -4.67 -7.65 -12.62
N LEU A 37 -5.92 -7.93 -12.24
CA LEU A 37 -6.92 -6.89 -11.97
C LEU A 37 -6.45 -5.95 -10.86
N PHE A 38 -5.98 -6.51 -9.74
CA PHE A 38 -5.43 -5.73 -8.63
C PHE A 38 -4.24 -4.87 -9.06
N ALA A 39 -3.31 -5.44 -9.84
CA ALA A 39 -2.14 -4.71 -10.34
C ALA A 39 -2.55 -3.57 -11.28
N VAL A 40 -3.53 -3.78 -12.17
CA VAL A 40 -4.06 -2.74 -13.06
C VAL A 40 -4.73 -1.63 -12.25
N MET A 41 -5.60 -1.98 -11.29
CA MET A 41 -6.25 -0.99 -10.41
C MET A 41 -5.22 -0.19 -9.63
N PHE A 42 -4.19 -0.84 -9.08
CA PHE A 42 -3.12 -0.17 -8.36
C PHE A 42 -2.32 0.76 -9.28
N PHE A 43 -1.94 0.27 -10.48
CA PHE A 43 -1.23 1.09 -11.46
C PHE A 43 -2.04 2.32 -11.87
N VAL A 44 -3.33 2.17 -12.14
CA VAL A 44 -4.24 3.29 -12.44
C VAL A 44 -4.29 4.27 -11.28
N SER A 45 -4.37 3.78 -10.04
CA SER A 45 -4.43 4.64 -8.84
C SER A 45 -3.15 5.47 -8.62
N LEU A 46 -1.99 5.04 -9.15
CA LEU A 46 -0.76 5.84 -9.08
C LEU A 46 -0.85 7.14 -9.90
N PHE A 47 -1.73 7.19 -10.88
CA PHE A 47 -2.00 8.37 -11.71
C PHE A 47 -3.27 9.11 -11.26
N ALA A 48 -3.63 8.99 -9.99
CA ALA A 48 -4.84 9.59 -9.44
C ALA A 48 -4.95 11.10 -9.73
N GLU A 49 -3.85 11.85 -9.61
CA GLU A 49 -3.80 13.29 -9.87
C GLU A 49 -4.12 13.66 -11.34
N VAL A 50 -3.78 12.77 -12.28
CA VAL A 50 -4.04 12.99 -13.71
C VAL A 50 -5.46 12.58 -14.09
N ILE A 51 -6.04 11.63 -13.33
CA ILE A 51 -7.38 11.09 -13.60
C ILE A 51 -8.45 11.91 -12.87
N SER A 52 -8.17 12.32 -11.63
CA SER A 52 -9.14 12.94 -10.73
C SER A 52 -8.45 14.05 -9.94
N ASN A 53 -8.72 15.31 -10.31
CA ASN A 53 -8.15 16.49 -9.65
C ASN A 53 -9.05 17.69 -9.90
N ASP A 54 -9.13 18.60 -8.93
CA ASP A 54 -9.85 19.86 -9.04
C ASP A 54 -9.08 20.96 -9.80
N LYS A 55 -7.77 20.71 -10.07
CA LYS A 55 -6.92 21.59 -10.87
C LYS A 55 -6.78 21.08 -12.29
N PRO A 56 -6.84 21.94 -13.31
CA PRO A 56 -6.57 21.53 -14.67
C PRO A 56 -5.11 21.07 -14.82
N LEU A 57 -4.90 20.13 -15.74
CA LEU A 57 -3.55 19.63 -16.10
C LEU A 57 -2.71 20.73 -16.72
N LEU A 58 -3.34 21.49 -17.64
CA LEU A 58 -2.75 22.61 -18.35
C LEU A 58 -3.81 23.70 -18.50
N ALA A 59 -3.38 24.95 -18.44
CA ALA A 59 -4.24 26.11 -18.67
C ALA A 59 -3.48 27.19 -19.47
N GLY A 60 -4.18 27.82 -20.40
CA GLY A 60 -3.73 29.01 -21.13
C GLY A 60 -4.60 30.21 -20.78
N TYR A 61 -3.99 31.27 -20.28
CA TYR A 61 -4.71 32.49 -19.92
C TYR A 61 -3.96 33.73 -20.40
N LYS A 62 -4.63 34.55 -21.22
CA LYS A 62 -4.06 35.78 -21.81
C LYS A 62 -2.68 35.55 -22.46
N GLY A 63 -2.51 34.41 -23.17
CA GLY A 63 -1.28 34.05 -23.89
C GLY A 63 -0.18 33.42 -23.03
N ASN A 64 -0.36 33.32 -21.71
CA ASN A 64 0.58 32.65 -20.79
C ASN A 64 0.12 31.20 -20.54
N TRP A 65 1.10 30.30 -20.37
CA TRP A 65 0.87 28.89 -20.06
C TRP A 65 1.08 28.64 -18.59
N TYR A 66 0.17 27.86 -17.97
CA TYR A 66 0.21 27.46 -16.59
C TYR A 66 0.05 25.96 -16.46
N VAL A 67 0.63 25.39 -15.40
CA VAL A 67 0.51 23.98 -15.04
C VAL A 67 -0.07 23.90 -13.62
N PRO A 68 -1.40 24.12 -13.45
CA PRO A 68 -2.01 24.25 -12.13
C PRO A 68 -1.90 22.99 -11.26
N ILE A 69 -1.80 21.80 -11.88
CA ILE A 69 -1.66 20.54 -11.16
C ILE A 69 -0.42 20.49 -10.25
N ILE A 70 0.66 21.19 -10.63
CA ILE A 70 1.92 21.24 -9.84
C ILE A 70 2.23 22.62 -9.29
N GLN A 71 1.51 23.66 -9.70
CA GLN A 71 1.72 25.03 -9.29
C GLN A 71 0.55 25.52 -8.44
N THR A 72 0.82 26.20 -7.35
CA THR A 72 -0.19 26.97 -6.64
C THR A 72 -0.23 28.36 -7.24
N ILE A 73 -1.30 28.67 -7.94
CA ILE A 73 -1.48 29.93 -8.67
C ILE A 73 -2.54 30.73 -7.92
N PRO A 74 -2.28 32.02 -7.61
CA PRO A 74 -3.27 32.87 -6.96
C PRO A 74 -4.42 33.21 -7.94
N GLU A 75 -5.60 33.44 -7.42
CA GLU A 75 -6.81 33.80 -8.18
C GLU A 75 -6.60 35.09 -8.98
N THR A 76 -5.82 36.03 -8.45
CA THR A 76 -5.45 37.28 -9.15
C THR A 76 -4.78 37.06 -10.50
N ALA A 77 -4.09 35.93 -10.71
CA ALA A 77 -3.50 35.59 -12.00
C ALA A 77 -4.54 35.34 -13.09
N PHE A 78 -5.76 34.96 -12.71
CA PHE A 78 -6.89 34.67 -13.61
C PHE A 78 -7.99 35.73 -13.54
N GLY A 79 -7.70 36.90 -12.97
CA GLY A 79 -8.60 38.04 -12.94
C GLY A 79 -9.55 38.11 -11.74
N GLY A 80 -9.31 37.29 -10.72
CA GLY A 80 -9.99 37.37 -9.45
C GLY A 80 -9.42 38.46 -8.54
N ASP A 81 -10.09 38.70 -7.42
CA ASP A 81 -9.76 39.78 -6.49
C ASP A 81 -8.88 39.36 -5.31
N PHE A 82 -8.69 38.03 -5.09
CA PHE A 82 -8.03 37.48 -3.92
C PHE A 82 -6.66 36.87 -4.24
N ASP A 83 -5.69 37.04 -3.33
CA ASP A 83 -4.37 36.42 -3.41
C ASP A 83 -4.35 35.06 -2.71
N THR A 84 -5.45 34.32 -2.81
CA THR A 84 -5.62 32.94 -2.34
C THR A 84 -5.43 31.97 -3.49
N PRO A 85 -5.12 30.69 -3.23
CA PRO A 85 -5.06 29.66 -4.26
C PRO A 85 -6.36 29.61 -5.06
N THR A 86 -6.25 29.57 -6.38
CA THR A 86 -7.39 29.53 -7.30
C THR A 86 -8.25 28.30 -7.07
N ASP A 87 -9.56 28.51 -6.87
CA ASP A 87 -10.58 27.45 -6.97
C ASP A 87 -11.05 27.35 -8.42
N PHE A 88 -10.66 26.28 -9.11
CA PHE A 88 -11.04 26.04 -10.51
C PHE A 88 -12.48 25.53 -10.67
N LEU A 89 -13.19 25.25 -9.57
CA LEU A 89 -14.63 24.97 -9.60
C LEU A 89 -15.48 26.23 -9.48
N ASP A 90 -14.89 27.37 -9.12
CA ASP A 90 -15.60 28.65 -9.04
C ASP A 90 -16.16 29.02 -10.41
N PRO A 91 -17.48 29.29 -10.53
CA PRO A 91 -18.10 29.71 -11.78
C PRO A 91 -17.48 30.96 -12.41
N PHE A 92 -16.95 31.90 -11.61
CA PHE A 92 -16.21 33.05 -12.12
C PHE A 92 -14.95 32.64 -12.86
N ILE A 93 -14.14 31.79 -12.25
CA ILE A 93 -12.89 31.28 -12.85
C ILE A 93 -13.19 30.45 -14.10
N GLN A 94 -14.23 29.60 -14.07
CA GLN A 94 -14.65 28.83 -15.25
C GLN A 94 -15.07 29.75 -16.40
N ALA A 95 -15.84 30.81 -16.10
CA ALA A 95 -16.23 31.81 -17.11
C ALA A 95 -15.03 32.59 -17.69
N GLU A 96 -13.96 32.80 -16.92
CA GLU A 96 -12.72 33.40 -17.42
C GLU A 96 -12.00 32.50 -18.42
N PHE A 97 -12.00 31.17 -18.22
CA PHE A 97 -11.42 30.21 -19.16
C PHE A 97 -12.29 29.96 -20.40
N ASP A 98 -13.59 30.24 -20.34
CA ASP A 98 -14.51 30.16 -21.48
C ASP A 98 -14.37 31.37 -22.43
N LYS A 99 -13.64 32.44 -22.02
CA LYS A 99 -13.42 33.61 -22.88
C LYS A 99 -12.49 33.28 -24.05
N GLN A 100 -12.70 33.94 -25.17
CA GLN A 100 -11.92 33.74 -26.39
C GLN A 100 -10.42 33.96 -26.14
N GLY A 101 -9.61 32.95 -26.50
CA GLY A 101 -8.15 32.96 -26.34
C GLY A 101 -7.66 32.33 -25.04
N ASN A 102 -8.55 31.99 -24.12
CA ASN A 102 -8.23 31.22 -22.91
C ASN A 102 -8.68 29.76 -23.08
N TRP A 103 -8.08 28.85 -22.34
CA TRP A 103 -8.45 27.43 -22.34
C TRP A 103 -7.91 26.73 -21.09
N ALA A 104 -8.57 25.65 -20.68
CA ALA A 104 -8.11 24.77 -19.63
C ALA A 104 -8.38 23.31 -19.99
N ILE A 105 -7.42 22.42 -19.73
CA ILE A 105 -7.57 20.97 -19.91
C ILE A 105 -7.74 20.34 -18.52
N TYR A 106 -8.97 20.00 -18.21
CA TYR A 106 -9.31 19.33 -16.96
C TYR A 106 -9.03 17.83 -16.99
N THR A 107 -8.99 17.23 -15.82
CA THR A 107 -8.92 15.78 -15.64
C THR A 107 -10.26 15.13 -16.00
N LEU A 108 -10.29 13.78 -16.12
CA LEU A 108 -11.53 13.04 -16.42
C LEU A 108 -12.59 13.22 -15.32
N ASN A 109 -12.15 13.30 -14.06
CA ASN A 109 -12.99 13.65 -12.92
C ASN A 109 -12.47 14.95 -12.30
N PRO A 110 -13.21 16.07 -12.36
CA PRO A 110 -12.72 17.37 -11.93
C PRO A 110 -12.77 17.57 -10.41
N TYR A 111 -12.57 16.51 -9.63
CA TYR A 111 -12.58 16.54 -8.17
C TYR A 111 -11.35 15.85 -7.60
N HIS A 112 -10.74 16.44 -6.58
CA HIS A 112 -9.75 15.85 -5.73
C HIS A 112 -10.45 15.12 -4.55
N HIS A 113 -9.77 14.22 -3.86
CA HIS A 113 -10.39 13.49 -2.73
C HIS A 113 -10.85 14.36 -1.57
N SER A 114 -10.29 15.58 -1.43
CA SER A 114 -10.63 16.55 -0.36
C SER A 114 -11.51 17.69 -0.85
N THR A 115 -11.73 17.81 -2.15
CA THR A 115 -12.51 18.92 -2.73
C THR A 115 -13.94 18.92 -2.24
N LEU A 116 -14.36 20.03 -1.68
CA LEU A 116 -15.74 20.30 -1.30
C LEU A 116 -16.41 21.04 -2.45
N ASN A 117 -17.46 20.48 -3.01
CA ASN A 117 -18.20 21.16 -4.07
C ASN A 117 -19.21 22.15 -3.46
N TYR A 118 -18.81 23.40 -3.25
CA TYR A 118 -19.65 24.46 -2.73
C TYR A 118 -20.71 24.94 -3.73
N PHE A 119 -20.55 24.63 -5.01
CA PHE A 119 -21.44 25.05 -6.10
C PHE A 119 -22.41 23.93 -6.54
N ALA A 120 -22.53 22.88 -5.72
CA ALA A 120 -23.42 21.77 -6.02
C ALA A 120 -24.89 22.21 -6.08
N LYS A 121 -25.58 21.75 -7.10
CA LYS A 121 -27.02 22.05 -7.33
C LYS A 121 -27.96 21.24 -6.43
N THR A 122 -27.45 20.17 -5.83
CA THR A 122 -28.21 19.23 -4.99
C THR A 122 -27.59 19.15 -3.60
N PRO A 123 -28.40 19.01 -2.53
CA PRO A 123 -27.86 18.83 -1.18
C PRO A 123 -27.07 17.52 -1.06
N HIS A 124 -26.07 17.51 -0.19
CA HIS A 124 -25.26 16.33 0.10
C HIS A 124 -25.85 15.46 1.21
N PRO A 125 -25.71 14.12 1.15
CA PRO A 125 -25.07 13.33 0.08
C PRO A 125 -25.92 13.31 -1.20
N ALA A 126 -25.29 13.59 -2.36
CA ALA A 126 -25.96 13.59 -3.65
C ALA A 126 -25.86 12.20 -4.32
N PRO A 127 -26.92 11.76 -5.03
CA PRO A 127 -26.90 10.49 -5.77
C PRO A 127 -25.95 10.55 -6.98
N PRO A 128 -25.64 9.41 -7.61
CA PRO A 128 -24.88 9.36 -8.85
C PRO A 128 -25.47 10.26 -9.94
N SER A 129 -24.58 11.02 -10.61
CA SER A 129 -24.92 11.98 -11.67
C SER A 129 -23.85 12.01 -12.76
N SER A 130 -24.05 12.81 -13.82
CA SER A 130 -23.03 13.09 -14.82
C SER A 130 -21.79 13.76 -14.23
N ASP A 131 -21.95 14.58 -13.23
CA ASP A 131 -20.90 15.38 -12.59
C ASP A 131 -20.18 14.58 -11.51
N ASN A 132 -20.91 13.74 -10.77
CA ASN A 132 -20.39 12.85 -9.73
C ASN A 132 -20.84 11.42 -10.02
N TRP A 133 -20.02 10.60 -10.68
CA TRP A 133 -20.38 9.27 -11.19
C TRP A 133 -20.89 8.28 -10.13
N LEU A 134 -20.36 8.34 -8.92
CA LEU A 134 -20.83 7.55 -7.77
C LEU A 134 -21.50 8.42 -6.69
N GLY A 135 -21.84 9.66 -7.04
CA GLY A 135 -22.40 10.61 -6.09
C GLY A 135 -21.36 11.23 -5.17
N THR A 136 -21.86 11.89 -4.12
CA THR A 136 -21.01 12.55 -3.11
C THR A 136 -21.23 11.96 -1.73
N ASP A 137 -20.25 12.13 -0.85
CA ASP A 137 -20.41 11.80 0.56
C ASP A 137 -21.21 12.88 1.32
N ASP A 138 -21.34 12.71 2.64
CA ASP A 138 -22.04 13.61 3.56
C ASP A 138 -21.46 15.02 3.61
N ARG A 139 -20.21 15.21 3.20
CA ARG A 139 -19.52 16.50 3.13
C ARG A 139 -19.45 17.09 1.73
N GLY A 140 -20.03 16.43 0.73
CA GLY A 140 -19.99 16.88 -0.66
C GLY A 140 -18.75 16.51 -1.45
N ARG A 141 -17.91 15.61 -0.94
CA ARG A 141 -16.72 15.15 -1.66
C ARG A 141 -17.10 14.03 -2.62
N ASP A 142 -16.48 14.03 -3.79
CA ASP A 142 -16.71 13.02 -4.83
C ASP A 142 -16.26 11.62 -4.40
N VAL A 143 -17.16 10.64 -4.53
CA VAL A 143 -16.90 9.25 -4.10
C VAL A 143 -15.86 8.57 -4.99
N VAL A 144 -15.83 8.84 -6.32
CA VAL A 144 -14.85 8.25 -7.24
C VAL A 144 -13.44 8.73 -6.89
N ALA A 145 -13.28 10.04 -6.67
CA ALA A 145 -12.01 10.62 -6.24
C ALA A 145 -11.53 9.96 -4.94
N ARG A 146 -12.40 9.87 -3.94
CA ARG A 146 -12.07 9.25 -2.65
C ARG A 146 -11.67 7.78 -2.76
N LEU A 147 -12.37 7.02 -3.59
CA LEU A 147 -12.03 5.61 -3.84
C LEU A 147 -10.65 5.47 -4.50
N LEU A 148 -10.36 6.29 -5.51
CA LEU A 148 -9.11 6.24 -6.26
C LEU A 148 -7.90 6.57 -5.36
N TYR A 149 -7.98 7.69 -4.64
CA TYR A 149 -6.92 8.12 -3.73
C TYR A 149 -6.79 7.22 -2.50
N GLY A 150 -7.91 6.82 -1.90
CA GLY A 150 -7.95 5.93 -0.74
C GLY A 150 -7.38 4.55 -1.06
N PHE A 151 -7.69 3.99 -2.23
CA PHE A 151 -7.11 2.73 -2.69
C PHE A 151 -5.59 2.82 -2.82
N ARG A 152 -5.06 3.88 -3.44
CA ARG A 152 -3.62 4.11 -3.56
C ARG A 152 -2.94 4.16 -2.20
N ILE A 153 -3.45 4.99 -1.29
CA ILE A 153 -2.88 5.16 0.06
C ILE A 153 -2.90 3.83 0.82
N SER A 154 -4.02 3.11 0.78
CA SER A 154 -4.18 1.83 1.47
C SER A 154 -3.20 0.77 0.95
N VAL A 155 -3.03 0.66 -0.37
CA VAL A 155 -2.09 -0.31 -0.96
C VAL A 155 -0.64 0.07 -0.67
N LEU A 156 -0.26 1.35 -0.80
CA LEU A 156 1.10 1.81 -0.50
C LEU A 156 1.44 1.60 0.99
N PHE A 157 0.51 1.91 1.88
CA PHE A 157 0.65 1.65 3.31
C PHE A 157 0.85 0.16 3.59
N ALA A 158 0.00 -0.70 3.02
CA ALA A 158 0.08 -2.14 3.20
C ALA A 158 1.39 -2.72 2.64
N LEU A 159 1.86 -2.23 1.49
CA LEU A 159 3.16 -2.60 0.93
C LEU A 159 4.30 -2.20 1.86
N ALA A 160 4.33 -0.95 2.32
CA ALA A 160 5.36 -0.45 3.21
C ALA A 160 5.40 -1.24 4.52
N LEU A 161 4.25 -1.45 5.17
CA LEU A 161 4.13 -2.23 6.41
C LEU A 161 4.54 -3.68 6.21
N THR A 162 4.11 -4.29 5.10
CA THR A 162 4.45 -5.68 4.77
C THR A 162 5.95 -5.85 4.50
N ILE A 163 6.57 -4.96 3.72
CA ILE A 163 8.01 -5.00 3.44
C ILE A 163 8.81 -4.82 4.74
N PHE A 164 8.49 -3.78 5.52
CA PHE A 164 9.16 -3.51 6.79
C PHE A 164 9.06 -4.69 7.76
N GLY A 165 7.84 -5.17 8.01
CA GLY A 165 7.61 -6.31 8.89
C GLY A 165 8.20 -7.61 8.36
N THR A 166 8.28 -7.80 7.04
CA THR A 166 8.91 -8.98 6.44
C THR A 166 10.43 -8.95 6.63
N VAL A 167 11.07 -7.81 6.38
CA VAL A 167 12.53 -7.67 6.58
C VAL A 167 12.91 -7.97 8.03
N ILE A 168 12.24 -7.33 9.00
CA ILE A 168 12.51 -7.53 10.43
C ILE A 168 12.19 -8.97 10.85
N GLY A 169 11.02 -9.50 10.45
CA GLY A 169 10.61 -10.86 10.80
C GLY A 169 11.55 -11.93 10.25
N VAL A 170 12.03 -11.76 9.01
CA VAL A 170 13.01 -12.69 8.40
C VAL A 170 14.36 -12.57 9.12
N LEU A 171 14.84 -11.37 9.39
CA LEU A 171 16.13 -11.18 10.07
C LEU A 171 16.11 -11.76 11.50
N THR A 172 15.11 -11.43 12.28
CA THR A 172 14.98 -11.89 13.66
C THR A 172 14.75 -13.41 13.73
N GLY A 173 13.85 -13.94 12.91
CA GLY A 173 13.60 -15.39 12.82
C GLY A 173 14.80 -16.19 12.33
N ALA A 174 15.54 -15.67 11.34
CA ALA A 174 16.77 -16.28 10.84
C ALA A 174 17.86 -16.35 11.92
N ILE A 175 18.08 -15.25 12.66
CA ILE A 175 19.07 -15.20 13.75
C ILE A 175 18.70 -16.21 14.84
N GLN A 176 17.46 -16.17 15.32
CA GLN A 176 16.97 -17.09 16.36
C GLN A 176 17.09 -18.55 15.91
N GLY A 177 16.56 -18.87 14.74
CA GLY A 177 16.52 -20.24 14.23
C GLY A 177 17.90 -20.79 13.88
N PHE A 178 18.80 -19.98 13.31
CA PHE A 178 20.13 -20.44 12.94
C PHE A 178 21.05 -20.66 14.14
N PHE A 179 21.18 -19.68 15.02
CA PHE A 179 22.04 -19.79 16.19
C PHE A 179 21.44 -20.69 17.27
N GLY A 180 20.14 -20.57 17.55
CA GLY A 180 19.43 -21.36 18.54
C GLY A 180 19.94 -21.16 19.96
N GLY A 181 19.64 -22.10 20.86
CA GLY A 181 20.16 -22.11 22.24
C GLY A 181 19.87 -20.82 23.00
N LYS A 182 20.90 -20.20 23.59
CA LYS A 182 20.74 -18.96 24.39
C LYS A 182 20.23 -17.77 23.56
N VAL A 183 20.67 -17.64 22.30
CA VAL A 183 20.22 -16.55 21.42
C VAL A 183 18.72 -16.66 21.18
N ASP A 184 18.26 -17.85 20.86
CA ASP A 184 16.85 -18.15 20.65
C ASP A 184 16.02 -17.89 21.90
N LEU A 185 16.45 -18.37 23.06
CA LEU A 185 15.76 -18.17 24.34
C LEU A 185 15.63 -16.68 24.70
N VAL A 186 16.70 -15.90 24.59
CA VAL A 186 16.68 -14.48 24.91
C VAL A 186 15.77 -13.72 23.96
N MET A 187 15.88 -13.96 22.66
CA MET A 187 15.04 -13.29 21.66
C MET A 187 13.56 -13.65 21.83
N GLN A 188 13.23 -14.91 22.14
CA GLN A 188 11.85 -15.32 22.43
C GLN A 188 11.31 -14.60 23.68
N ARG A 189 12.09 -14.45 24.74
CA ARG A 189 11.67 -13.70 25.93
C ARG A 189 11.41 -12.22 25.62
N LEU A 190 12.25 -11.61 24.78
CA LEU A 190 12.02 -10.23 24.34
C LEU A 190 10.75 -10.12 23.52
N ILE A 191 10.49 -11.06 22.61
CA ILE A 191 9.26 -11.08 21.80
C ILE A 191 8.03 -11.29 22.68
N GLU A 192 8.09 -12.21 23.67
CA GLU A 192 6.99 -12.46 24.61
C GLU A 192 6.64 -11.20 25.43
N ILE A 193 7.66 -10.50 25.98
CA ILE A 193 7.46 -9.24 26.71
C ILE A 193 6.82 -8.18 25.78
N TRP A 194 7.33 -8.07 24.55
CA TRP A 194 6.85 -7.09 23.60
C TRP A 194 5.41 -7.38 23.15
N SER A 195 5.10 -8.64 22.85
CA SER A 195 3.77 -9.07 22.41
C SER A 195 2.71 -9.02 23.53
N ALA A 196 3.14 -8.97 24.80
CA ALA A 196 2.22 -8.80 25.92
C ALA A 196 1.63 -7.37 26.02
N MET A 197 2.24 -6.40 25.32
CA MET A 197 1.70 -5.04 25.27
C MET A 197 0.49 -4.99 24.34
N PRO A 198 -0.67 -4.47 24.81
CA PRO A 198 -1.86 -4.41 23.96
C PRO A 198 -1.72 -3.30 22.92
N GLU A 199 -1.54 -3.71 21.67
CA GLU A 199 -1.26 -2.82 20.51
C GLU A 199 -2.27 -1.67 20.37
N LEU A 200 -3.57 -1.96 20.52
CA LEU A 200 -4.62 -0.95 20.40
C LEU A 200 -4.52 0.15 21.47
N TYR A 201 -4.16 -0.21 22.72
CA TYR A 201 -4.00 0.81 23.75
C TYR A 201 -2.82 1.73 23.49
N LEU A 202 -1.73 1.19 22.96
CA LEU A 202 -0.59 2.01 22.55
C LEU A 202 -0.97 2.96 21.40
N LEU A 203 -1.70 2.48 20.41
CA LEU A 203 -2.21 3.31 19.33
C LEU A 203 -3.08 4.47 19.84
N ILE A 204 -4.00 4.21 20.79
CA ILE A 204 -4.85 5.24 21.38
C ILE A 204 -4.00 6.27 22.14
N ILE A 205 -3.05 5.81 22.97
CA ILE A 205 -2.19 6.70 23.75
C ILE A 205 -1.34 7.60 22.82
N PHE A 206 -0.71 7.01 21.80
CA PHE A 206 0.11 7.78 20.87
C PHE A 206 -0.71 8.75 20.02
N SER A 207 -1.92 8.37 19.60
CA SER A 207 -2.83 9.26 18.87
C SER A 207 -3.39 10.41 19.71
N ALA A 208 -3.38 10.26 21.05
CA ALA A 208 -3.77 11.34 21.96
C ALA A 208 -2.63 12.35 22.21
N VAL A 209 -1.37 11.94 22.01
CA VAL A 209 -0.17 12.77 22.26
C VAL A 209 0.38 13.37 20.98
N PHE A 210 0.32 12.62 19.88
CA PHE A 210 0.84 13.00 18.57
C PHE A 210 -0.30 13.15 17.56
N ASP A 211 -0.16 14.07 16.63
CA ASP A 211 -1.11 14.19 15.53
C ASP A 211 -1.09 12.91 14.68
N PRO A 212 -2.26 12.28 14.45
CA PRO A 212 -2.36 11.09 13.64
C PRO A 212 -1.84 11.32 12.22
N SER A 213 -0.88 10.49 11.80
CA SER A 213 -0.27 10.54 10.48
C SER A 213 -0.02 9.13 9.95
N ILE A 214 0.06 8.98 8.62
CA ILE A 214 0.38 7.70 7.96
C ILE A 214 1.72 7.16 8.48
N SER A 215 2.70 8.04 8.69
CA SER A 215 4.03 7.67 9.20
C SER A 215 3.96 7.14 10.64
N LEU A 216 3.20 7.80 11.51
CA LEU A 216 3.01 7.35 12.89
C LEU A 216 2.36 5.97 12.95
N LEU A 217 1.29 5.77 12.18
CA LEU A 217 0.61 4.47 12.09
C LEU A 217 1.53 3.38 11.54
N LEU A 218 2.31 3.70 10.49
CA LEU A 218 3.27 2.76 9.91
C LEU A 218 4.31 2.31 10.93
N ILE A 219 4.85 3.24 11.72
CA ILE A 219 5.83 2.94 12.78
C ILE A 219 5.18 2.08 13.86
N LEU A 220 4.04 2.51 14.39
CA LEU A 220 3.38 1.80 15.50
C LEU A 220 2.96 0.38 15.12
N LEU A 221 2.28 0.20 13.99
CA LEU A 221 1.91 -1.13 13.49
C LEU A 221 3.15 -1.95 13.08
N GLY A 222 4.18 -1.28 12.56
CA GLY A 222 5.44 -1.91 12.20
C GLY A 222 6.20 -2.48 13.38
N LEU A 223 6.08 -1.88 14.57
CA LEU A 223 6.70 -2.38 15.80
C LEU A 223 6.16 -3.75 16.24
N PHE A 224 4.93 -4.09 15.87
CA PHE A 224 4.29 -5.35 16.25
C PHE A 224 4.17 -6.34 15.10
N GLY A 225 3.94 -5.87 13.89
CA GLY A 225 3.57 -6.68 12.73
C GLY A 225 4.61 -7.71 12.25
N TRP A 226 5.84 -7.68 12.73
CA TRP A 226 6.92 -8.59 12.32
C TRP A 226 6.98 -9.91 13.12
N MET A 227 6.46 -9.93 14.35
CA MET A 227 6.66 -11.02 15.32
C MET A 227 6.13 -12.36 14.80
N GLY A 228 4.88 -12.41 14.33
CA GLY A 228 4.30 -13.66 13.82
C GLY A 228 5.10 -14.25 12.65
N LEU A 229 5.64 -13.43 11.74
CA LEU A 229 6.49 -13.94 10.67
C LEU A 229 7.84 -14.44 11.18
N SER A 230 8.39 -13.77 12.20
CA SER A 230 9.62 -14.20 12.86
C SER A 230 9.51 -15.63 13.38
N ASP A 231 8.38 -15.99 14.00
CA ASP A 231 8.17 -17.34 14.53
C ASP A 231 8.15 -18.42 13.43
N TYR A 232 7.48 -18.14 12.30
CA TYR A 232 7.48 -19.06 11.15
C TYR A 232 8.87 -19.23 10.53
N VAL A 233 9.59 -18.13 10.34
CA VAL A 233 10.95 -18.17 9.79
C VAL A 233 11.90 -18.87 10.76
N ARG A 234 11.78 -18.59 12.06
CA ARG A 234 12.55 -19.29 13.11
C ARG A 234 12.35 -20.81 13.03
N ALA A 235 11.10 -21.27 12.95
CA ALA A 235 10.80 -22.70 12.87
C ALA A 235 11.46 -23.35 11.63
N GLU A 236 11.38 -22.69 10.47
CA GLU A 236 12.04 -23.17 9.25
C GLU A 236 13.56 -23.18 9.36
N PHE A 237 14.16 -22.17 9.97
CA PHE A 237 15.61 -22.13 10.19
C PHE A 237 16.08 -23.21 11.17
N LEU A 238 15.34 -23.43 12.26
CA LEU A 238 15.62 -24.52 13.22
C LEU A 238 15.59 -25.89 12.54
N ARG A 239 14.66 -26.12 11.61
CA ARG A 239 14.56 -27.34 10.82
C ARG A 239 15.71 -27.44 9.83
N ASN A 240 15.90 -26.42 9.01
CA ASN A 240 16.84 -26.46 7.87
C ASN A 240 18.30 -26.49 8.30
N ARG A 241 18.66 -25.88 9.45
CA ARG A 241 20.07 -25.92 9.95
C ARG A 241 20.57 -27.31 10.31
N GLN A 242 19.67 -28.30 10.48
CA GLN A 242 20.01 -29.67 10.82
C GLN A 242 20.18 -30.56 9.60
N LEU A 243 19.87 -30.08 8.41
CA LEU A 243 19.94 -30.84 7.17
C LEU A 243 21.40 -31.09 6.73
N ASP A 244 21.64 -32.22 6.03
CA ASP A 244 22.98 -32.70 5.69
C ASP A 244 23.77 -31.73 4.83
N TYR A 245 23.10 -30.98 3.92
CA TYR A 245 23.78 -29.99 3.10
C TYR A 245 24.34 -28.82 3.94
N VAL A 246 23.71 -28.47 5.05
CA VAL A 246 24.18 -27.42 5.98
C VAL A 246 25.37 -27.95 6.79
N ARG A 247 25.31 -29.23 7.23
CA ARG A 247 26.39 -29.89 7.92
C ARG A 247 27.62 -30.00 7.02
N ALA A 248 27.44 -30.42 5.76
CA ALA A 248 28.49 -30.48 4.78
C ALA A 248 29.14 -29.10 4.52
N ALA A 249 28.34 -28.04 4.37
CA ALA A 249 28.85 -26.68 4.20
C ALA A 249 29.71 -26.23 5.40
N ARG A 250 29.29 -26.57 6.64
CA ARG A 250 30.11 -26.35 7.84
C ARG A 250 31.41 -27.12 7.85
N ALA A 251 31.38 -28.40 7.46
CA ALA A 251 32.56 -29.23 7.39
C ALA A 251 33.59 -28.72 6.38
N LEU A 252 33.10 -28.06 5.30
CA LEU A 252 33.93 -27.39 4.29
C LEU A 252 34.45 -26.01 4.77
N GLY A 253 34.15 -25.57 6.00
CA GLY A 253 34.68 -24.34 6.58
C GLY A 253 33.95 -23.06 6.15
N LEU A 254 32.74 -23.14 5.57
CA LEU A 254 31.98 -21.94 5.23
C LEU A 254 31.57 -21.16 6.49
N SER A 255 31.66 -19.84 6.41
CA SER A 255 31.19 -18.96 7.48
C SER A 255 29.67 -19.06 7.72
N ASN A 256 29.22 -18.80 8.95
CA ASN A 256 27.79 -18.82 9.28
C ASN A 256 26.95 -17.93 8.37
N TRP A 257 27.44 -16.74 8.02
CA TRP A 257 26.76 -15.84 7.10
C TRP A 257 26.65 -16.39 5.68
N ALA A 258 27.72 -17.03 5.18
CA ALA A 258 27.67 -17.70 3.87
C ALA A 258 26.64 -18.82 3.87
N ILE A 259 26.59 -19.62 4.94
CA ILE A 259 25.62 -20.71 5.10
C ILE A 259 24.19 -20.15 5.17
N ILE A 260 23.94 -19.12 5.99
CA ILE A 260 22.62 -18.47 6.07
C ILE A 260 22.19 -18.00 4.70
N LYS A 261 23.00 -17.14 4.05
CA LYS A 261 22.62 -16.46 2.80
C LYS A 261 22.44 -17.42 1.63
N SER A 262 23.33 -18.39 1.48
CA SER A 262 23.38 -19.22 0.27
C SER A 262 22.65 -20.55 0.40
N HIS A 263 22.45 -21.06 1.62
CA HIS A 263 21.90 -22.39 1.82
C HIS A 263 20.58 -22.41 2.62
N VAL A 264 20.52 -21.71 3.76
CA VAL A 264 19.35 -21.82 4.65
C VAL A 264 18.24 -20.84 4.24
N LEU A 265 18.57 -19.55 4.06
CA LEU A 265 17.59 -18.53 3.75
C LEU A 265 16.77 -18.82 2.48
N PRO A 266 17.36 -19.18 1.33
CA PRO A 266 16.57 -19.43 0.13
C PRO A 266 15.55 -20.57 0.29
N ASN A 267 15.92 -21.59 1.10
CA ASN A 267 15.05 -22.74 1.36
C ASN A 267 14.00 -22.47 2.46
N SER A 268 14.21 -21.42 3.27
CA SER A 268 13.33 -21.05 4.38
C SER A 268 12.35 -19.92 4.02
N LEU A 269 12.38 -19.40 2.78
CA LEU A 269 11.49 -18.30 2.35
C LEU A 269 10.06 -18.75 1.98
N THR A 270 9.78 -20.04 1.95
CA THR A 270 8.46 -20.56 1.59
C THR A 270 7.33 -19.94 2.44
N PRO A 271 7.43 -19.89 3.78
CA PRO A 271 6.40 -19.22 4.60
C PRO A 271 6.27 -17.75 4.27
N VAL A 272 7.38 -17.06 4.04
CA VAL A 272 7.39 -15.63 3.71
C VAL A 272 6.53 -15.36 2.48
N VAL A 273 6.78 -16.06 1.38
CA VAL A 273 6.03 -15.91 0.13
C VAL A 273 4.54 -16.27 0.32
N THR A 274 4.27 -17.34 1.08
CA THR A 274 2.91 -17.81 1.33
C THR A 274 2.09 -16.80 2.14
N PHE A 275 2.69 -16.19 3.17
CA PHE A 275 1.99 -15.26 4.05
C PHE A 275 1.93 -13.82 3.53
N LEU A 276 2.70 -13.46 2.51
CA LEU A 276 2.78 -12.09 1.98
C LEU A 276 1.41 -11.49 1.60
N PRO A 277 0.55 -12.18 0.82
CA PRO A 277 -0.79 -11.65 0.48
C PRO A 277 -1.69 -11.47 1.70
N PHE A 278 -1.64 -12.41 2.65
CA PHE A 278 -2.43 -12.34 3.89
C PHE A 278 -2.00 -11.17 4.77
N ARG A 279 -0.70 -10.91 4.85
CA ARG A 279 -0.15 -9.76 5.57
C ARG A 279 -0.57 -8.44 4.95
N MET A 280 -0.55 -8.34 3.62
CA MET A 280 -1.06 -7.16 2.91
C MET A 280 -2.54 -6.93 3.20
N SER A 281 -3.36 -7.98 3.13
CA SER A 281 -4.78 -7.89 3.45
C SER A 281 -5.01 -7.45 4.89
N ALA A 282 -4.27 -8.03 5.85
CA ALA A 282 -4.35 -7.65 7.26
C ALA A 282 -3.93 -6.18 7.49
N ALA A 283 -2.91 -5.70 6.79
CA ALA A 283 -2.46 -4.30 6.87
C ALA A 283 -3.52 -3.31 6.36
N ILE A 284 -4.21 -3.63 5.25
CA ILE A 284 -5.31 -2.82 4.72
C ILE A 284 -6.48 -2.79 5.72
N LEU A 285 -6.85 -3.96 6.26
CA LEU A 285 -7.91 -4.06 7.26
C LEU A 285 -7.57 -3.29 8.54
N ALA A 286 -6.32 -3.35 9.01
CA ALA A 286 -5.87 -2.60 10.17
C ALA A 286 -5.98 -1.09 9.93
N LEU A 287 -5.50 -0.59 8.79
CA LEU A 287 -5.61 0.83 8.43
C LEU A 287 -7.07 1.28 8.40
N THR A 288 -7.94 0.52 7.71
CA THR A 288 -9.37 0.84 7.60
C THR A 288 -10.07 0.83 8.96
N SER A 289 -9.75 -0.15 9.82
CA SER A 289 -10.32 -0.24 11.17
C SER A 289 -9.89 0.93 12.05
N LEU A 290 -8.63 1.35 11.97
CA LEU A 290 -8.12 2.49 12.71
C LEU A 290 -8.71 3.82 12.22
N ASP A 291 -8.90 3.96 10.91
CA ASP A 291 -9.57 5.12 10.32
C ASP A 291 -11.03 5.22 10.81
N PHE A 292 -11.74 4.10 10.83
CA PHE A 292 -13.11 4.01 11.37
C PHE A 292 -13.19 4.36 12.86
N LEU A 293 -12.18 4.00 13.66
CA LEU A 293 -12.08 4.35 15.09
C LEU A 293 -11.67 5.81 15.33
N GLY A 294 -11.45 6.59 14.27
CA GLY A 294 -10.98 7.98 14.39
C GLY A 294 -9.50 8.12 14.76
N LEU A 295 -8.76 7.01 14.74
CA LEU A 295 -7.31 6.96 14.95
C LEU A 295 -6.53 7.04 13.63
N GLY A 296 -7.24 7.12 12.52
CA GLY A 296 -6.69 7.27 11.19
C GLY A 296 -6.13 8.66 10.92
N VAL A 297 -5.68 8.88 9.69
CA VAL A 297 -5.12 10.15 9.24
C VAL A 297 -6.21 11.21 9.20
N LYS A 298 -6.04 12.32 9.92
CA LYS A 298 -6.90 13.50 9.75
C LYS A 298 -6.75 13.97 8.30
N GLN A 299 -7.79 13.80 7.52
CA GLN A 299 -7.92 14.44 6.20
C GLN A 299 -8.33 15.90 6.45
N ASN A 300 -7.33 16.78 6.53
CA ASN A 300 -7.58 18.23 6.55
C ASN A 300 -8.00 18.67 5.17
#